data_b43bff639830fb84f9aeb4248a128045
#
_entry.id   b43bff639830fb84f9aeb4248a128045
#
_cell.length_a   1.000
_cell.length_b   1.000
_cell.length_c   1.000
_cell.angle_alpha   90.00
_cell.angle_beta   90.00
_cell.angle_gamma   90.00
#
_symmetry.space_group_name_H-M   'P 1'
#
loop_
_entity.id
_entity.type
_entity.pdbx_description
1 polymer ?
#
loop_
_entity_poly.entity_id
_entity_poly.type
_entity_poly.pdbx_seq_one_letter_code
_entity_poly.pdbx_strand_id
1 'polypeptide(L)'
;AAQDIRQAQVSEAQQLLVLKQQSTFESLSQTYFGVVLAAQVVQTKQEIEQGLAHHLDHAKKLEAQGQIARVERLSAQSAYDRARIDTQKARRSLEIAQLALGHMLKLKQAEPNTRLFINEGMPQLTPFVEETLAVHPGLKLLAAKKEQAQGMIKLEKGKYAPELFLFGNYNLYEDDSIVSKTTPDWLVGVGVSMPLVSRDGRSETVQAAKSAELQVNLLQAKTRQDLELLVEKTWREAAQGLEEYHALSSTQALAEENVRLRDKAFGQGLSTSLDVVDAQSQLAGVKTQRAAAAYQYVISLARLLALSGQ
;
A
#
# COMPACT_ATOMS: atom_id res chain seq x y z
N ALA A 1 12.90 24.72 -25.85
CA ALA A 1 13.63 24.08 -24.72
C ALA A 1 13.00 24.46 -23.36
N ALA A 2 12.94 25.76 -23.00
CA ALA A 2 12.37 26.15 -21.69
C ALA A 2 10.90 25.73 -21.54
N GLN A 3 10.10 25.90 -22.60
CA GLN A 3 8.68 25.51 -22.62
C GLN A 3 8.55 23.98 -22.50
N ASP A 4 9.37 23.21 -23.20
CA ASP A 4 9.36 21.73 -23.13
C ASP A 4 9.68 21.23 -21.73
N ILE A 5 10.65 21.87 -21.05
CA ILE A 5 10.98 21.58 -19.66
C ILE A 5 9.78 21.81 -18.75
N ARG A 6 9.07 22.95 -18.91
CA ARG A 6 7.89 23.27 -18.12
C ARG A 6 6.75 22.25 -18.36
N GLN A 7 6.53 21.88 -19.60
CA GLN A 7 5.52 20.87 -19.93
C GLN A 7 5.86 19.50 -19.35
N ALA A 8 7.12 19.09 -19.39
CA ALA A 8 7.59 17.86 -18.76
C ALA A 8 7.46 17.90 -17.21
N GLN A 9 7.66 19.09 -16.59
CA GLN A 9 7.39 19.27 -15.16
C GLN A 9 5.91 19.09 -14.80
N VAL A 10 4.99 19.60 -15.65
CA VAL A 10 3.56 19.36 -15.45
C VAL A 10 3.23 17.87 -15.56
N SER A 11 3.79 17.18 -16.57
CA SER A 11 3.63 15.73 -16.72
C SER A 11 4.17 14.97 -15.50
N GLU A 12 5.34 15.34 -14.97
CA GLU A 12 5.90 14.78 -13.75
C GLU A 12 4.94 14.93 -12.56
N ALA A 13 4.40 16.14 -12.34
CA ALA A 13 3.47 16.40 -11.26
C ALA A 13 2.16 15.59 -11.38
N GLN A 14 1.66 15.41 -12.61
CA GLN A 14 0.51 14.53 -12.86
C GLN A 14 0.79 13.07 -12.50
N GLN A 15 1.96 12.54 -12.85
CA GLN A 15 2.32 11.17 -12.50
C GLN A 15 2.55 10.99 -10.99
N LEU A 16 3.06 12.02 -10.30
CA LEU A 16 3.16 12.02 -8.83
C LEU A 16 1.76 11.95 -8.18
N LEU A 17 0.77 12.67 -8.73
CA LEU A 17 -0.61 12.57 -8.26
C LEU A 17 -1.15 11.15 -8.40
N VAL A 18 -0.96 10.51 -9.56
CA VAL A 18 -1.41 9.13 -9.80
C VAL A 18 -0.73 8.15 -8.83
N LEU A 19 0.60 8.28 -8.61
CA LEU A 19 1.33 7.48 -7.62
C LEU A 19 0.73 7.65 -6.20
N LYS A 20 0.38 8.88 -5.85
CA LYS A 20 -0.25 9.16 -4.54
C LYS A 20 -1.64 8.53 -4.44
N GLN A 21 -2.42 8.56 -5.51
CA GLN A 21 -3.72 7.89 -5.58
C GLN A 21 -3.58 6.39 -5.40
N GLN A 22 -2.63 5.73 -6.10
CA GLN A 22 -2.34 4.31 -5.94
C GLN A 22 -1.95 3.95 -4.50
N SER A 23 -1.01 4.70 -3.90
CA SER A 23 -0.60 4.46 -2.52
C SER A 23 -1.73 4.67 -1.52
N THR A 24 -2.64 5.60 -1.79
CA THR A 24 -3.83 5.83 -0.97
C THR A 24 -4.83 4.68 -1.11
N PHE A 25 -5.03 4.17 -2.34
CA PHE A 25 -5.87 3.01 -2.58
C PHE A 25 -5.35 1.75 -1.88
N GLU A 26 -4.03 1.47 -1.96
CA GLU A 26 -3.41 0.36 -1.25
C GLU A 26 -3.63 0.47 0.28
N SER A 27 -3.35 1.65 0.84
CA SER A 27 -3.54 1.91 2.27
C SER A 27 -5.00 1.80 2.69
N LEU A 28 -5.93 2.30 1.88
CA LEU A 28 -7.37 2.18 2.13
C LEU A 28 -7.82 0.73 2.07
N SER A 29 -7.37 -0.04 1.08
CA SER A 29 -7.69 -1.47 0.94
C SER A 29 -7.20 -2.27 2.15
N GLN A 30 -5.96 -2.03 2.59
CA GLN A 30 -5.40 -2.67 3.79
C GLN A 30 -6.22 -2.33 5.05
N THR A 31 -6.59 -1.06 5.21
CA THR A 31 -7.35 -0.63 6.38
C THR A 31 -8.78 -1.18 6.35
N TYR A 32 -9.43 -1.14 5.17
CA TYR A 32 -10.79 -1.65 4.97
C TYR A 32 -10.88 -3.15 5.26
N PHE A 33 -10.06 -3.95 4.60
CA PHE A 33 -10.05 -5.40 4.82
C PHE A 33 -9.46 -5.77 6.18
N GLY A 34 -8.62 -4.92 6.77
CA GLY A 34 -8.16 -5.05 8.15
C GLY A 34 -9.32 -4.99 9.17
N VAL A 35 -10.31 -4.12 8.95
CA VAL A 35 -11.54 -4.09 9.76
C VAL A 35 -12.35 -5.38 9.57
N VAL A 36 -12.47 -5.88 8.32
CA VAL A 36 -13.16 -7.13 8.02
C VAL A 36 -12.51 -8.32 8.73
N LEU A 37 -11.18 -8.40 8.68
CA LEU A 37 -10.42 -9.42 9.41
C LEU A 37 -10.63 -9.31 10.92
N ALA A 38 -10.54 -8.11 11.49
CA ALA A 38 -10.76 -7.89 12.92
C ALA A 38 -12.17 -8.32 13.37
N ALA A 39 -13.20 -8.04 12.56
CA ALA A 39 -14.55 -8.49 12.81
C ALA A 39 -14.67 -10.02 12.80
N GLN A 40 -14.00 -10.70 11.87
CA GLN A 40 -13.98 -12.16 11.81
C GLN A 40 -13.24 -12.79 13.00
N VAL A 41 -12.16 -12.14 13.46
CA VAL A 41 -11.45 -12.56 14.68
C VAL A 41 -12.35 -12.41 15.91
N VAL A 42 -13.11 -11.31 16.03
CA VAL A 42 -14.10 -11.13 17.11
C VAL A 42 -15.13 -12.25 17.08
N GLN A 43 -15.68 -12.58 15.91
CA GLN A 43 -16.64 -13.67 15.78
C GLN A 43 -16.02 -15.01 16.25
N THR A 44 -14.81 -15.34 15.81
CA THR A 44 -14.10 -16.55 16.24
C THR A 44 -13.92 -16.59 17.75
N LYS A 45 -13.48 -15.49 18.38
CA LYS A 45 -13.30 -15.44 19.84
C LYS A 45 -14.60 -15.57 20.60
N GLN A 46 -15.70 -15.02 20.08
CA GLN A 46 -17.04 -15.20 20.67
C GLN A 46 -17.52 -16.65 20.59
N GLU A 47 -17.31 -17.34 19.47
CA GLU A 47 -17.66 -18.76 19.33
C GLU A 47 -16.90 -19.63 20.33
N ILE A 48 -15.60 -19.36 20.54
CA ILE A 48 -14.78 -20.09 21.53
C ILE A 48 -15.23 -19.75 22.95
N GLU A 49 -15.52 -18.48 23.27
CA GLU A 49 -16.04 -18.09 24.58
C GLU A 49 -17.35 -18.82 24.89
N GLN A 50 -18.26 -18.91 23.91
CA GLN A 50 -19.52 -19.65 24.06
C GLN A 50 -19.27 -21.16 24.26
N GLY A 51 -18.36 -21.78 23.48
CA GLY A 51 -17.99 -23.18 23.64
C GLY A 51 -17.44 -23.48 25.02
N LEU A 52 -16.54 -22.61 25.52
CA LEU A 52 -15.98 -22.77 26.87
C LEU A 52 -17.00 -22.44 28.00
N ALA A 53 -17.99 -21.56 27.77
CA ALA A 53 -19.10 -21.36 28.68
C ALA A 53 -19.96 -22.62 28.82
N HIS A 54 -20.27 -23.30 27.71
CA HIS A 54 -20.97 -24.57 27.73
C HIS A 54 -20.17 -25.67 28.43
N HIS A 55 -18.86 -25.76 28.15
CA HIS A 55 -17.97 -26.69 28.82
C HIS A 55 -17.93 -26.47 30.35
N LEU A 56 -17.83 -25.21 30.78
CA LEU A 56 -17.87 -24.87 32.22
C LEU A 56 -19.21 -25.26 32.87
N ASP A 57 -20.34 -25.01 32.22
CA ASP A 57 -21.66 -25.40 32.75
C ASP A 57 -21.75 -26.93 32.89
N HIS A 58 -21.23 -27.66 31.90
CA HIS A 58 -21.16 -29.11 31.92
C HIS A 58 -20.25 -29.61 33.06
N ALA A 59 -19.08 -29.02 33.25
CA ALA A 59 -18.17 -29.34 34.36
C ALA A 59 -18.79 -29.08 35.75
N LYS A 60 -19.55 -27.99 35.93
CA LYS A 60 -20.28 -27.72 37.16
C LYS A 60 -21.32 -28.80 37.48
N LYS A 61 -22.06 -29.29 36.49
CA LYS A 61 -23.07 -30.35 36.65
C LYS A 61 -22.40 -31.68 37.03
N LEU A 62 -21.31 -32.04 36.35
CA LEU A 62 -20.59 -33.29 36.65
C LEU A 62 -19.91 -33.26 38.03
N GLU A 63 -19.34 -32.12 38.45
CA GLU A 63 -18.80 -31.95 39.83
C GLU A 63 -19.89 -32.10 40.88
N ALA A 64 -21.06 -31.46 40.68
CA ALA A 64 -22.19 -31.58 41.58
C ALA A 64 -22.72 -33.01 41.72
N GLN A 65 -22.56 -33.84 40.68
CA GLN A 65 -22.89 -35.24 40.67
C GLN A 65 -21.74 -36.17 41.20
N GLY A 66 -20.61 -35.59 41.58
CA GLY A 66 -19.44 -36.31 42.04
C GLY A 66 -18.71 -37.10 40.95
N GLN A 67 -18.97 -36.82 39.67
CA GLN A 67 -18.41 -37.55 38.51
C GLN A 67 -17.03 -37.05 38.10
N ILE A 68 -16.70 -35.79 38.44
CA ILE A 68 -15.38 -35.20 38.17
C ILE A 68 -14.81 -34.53 39.43
N ALA A 69 -13.49 -34.42 39.48
CA ALA A 69 -12.80 -33.69 40.54
C ALA A 69 -13.00 -32.14 40.39
N ARG A 70 -12.97 -31.43 41.49
CA ARG A 70 -13.05 -29.98 41.55
C ARG A 70 -12.02 -29.28 40.66
N VAL A 71 -10.82 -29.87 40.47
CA VAL A 71 -9.77 -29.30 39.64
C VAL A 71 -10.21 -29.18 38.18
N GLU A 72 -11.00 -30.12 37.67
CA GLU A 72 -11.53 -30.07 36.29
C GLU A 72 -12.47 -28.87 36.10
N ARG A 73 -13.38 -28.62 37.05
CA ARG A 73 -14.24 -27.43 37.00
C ARG A 73 -13.44 -26.13 37.14
N LEU A 74 -12.40 -26.09 38.00
CA LEU A 74 -11.54 -24.90 38.13
C LEU A 74 -10.74 -24.64 36.82
N SER A 75 -10.30 -25.68 36.15
CA SER A 75 -9.66 -25.58 34.81
C SER A 75 -10.63 -25.00 33.79
N ALA A 76 -11.85 -25.53 33.69
CA ALA A 76 -12.89 -25.00 32.81
C ALA A 76 -13.22 -23.53 33.09
N GLN A 77 -13.33 -23.14 34.40
CA GLN A 77 -13.58 -21.77 34.81
C GLN A 77 -12.45 -20.84 34.35
N SER A 78 -11.20 -21.22 34.59
CA SER A 78 -10.04 -20.43 34.20
C SER A 78 -9.98 -20.23 32.66
N ALA A 79 -10.29 -21.28 31.91
CA ALA A 79 -10.32 -21.21 30.43
C ALA A 79 -11.43 -20.28 29.93
N TYR A 80 -12.63 -20.37 30.48
CA TYR A 80 -13.73 -19.45 30.17
C TYR A 80 -13.39 -18.00 30.47
N ASP A 81 -12.86 -17.72 31.68
CA ASP A 81 -12.47 -16.36 32.06
C ASP A 81 -11.40 -15.78 31.13
N ARG A 82 -10.44 -16.59 30.69
CA ARG A 82 -9.43 -16.20 29.68
C ARG A 82 -10.07 -15.89 28.33
N ALA A 83 -10.96 -16.77 27.84
CA ALA A 83 -11.65 -16.57 26.58
C ALA A 83 -12.48 -15.28 26.57
N ARG A 84 -13.16 -14.96 27.69
CA ARG A 84 -13.89 -13.71 27.85
C ARG A 84 -12.99 -12.49 27.73
N ILE A 85 -11.80 -12.53 28.36
CA ILE A 85 -10.79 -11.46 28.22
C ILE A 85 -10.32 -11.34 26.77
N ASP A 86 -10.06 -12.46 26.10
CA ASP A 86 -9.61 -12.47 24.70
C ASP A 86 -10.67 -11.91 23.76
N THR A 87 -11.94 -12.22 23.97
CA THR A 87 -13.06 -11.61 23.22
C THR A 87 -13.13 -10.11 23.44
N GLN A 88 -12.95 -9.63 24.68
CA GLN A 88 -12.93 -8.19 24.96
C GLN A 88 -11.76 -7.50 24.25
N LYS A 89 -10.55 -8.09 24.27
CA LYS A 89 -9.39 -7.56 23.53
C LYS A 89 -9.65 -7.50 22.02
N ALA A 90 -10.23 -8.55 21.44
CA ALA A 90 -10.56 -8.59 20.03
C ALA A 90 -11.57 -7.48 19.66
N ARG A 91 -12.61 -7.26 20.48
CA ARG A 91 -13.57 -6.16 20.29
C ARG A 91 -12.89 -4.79 20.31
N ARG A 92 -11.97 -4.55 21.27
CA ARG A 92 -11.20 -3.30 21.31
C ARG A 92 -10.32 -3.12 20.06
N SER A 93 -9.70 -4.19 19.57
CA SER A 93 -8.94 -4.15 18.33
C SER A 93 -9.81 -3.80 17.12
N LEU A 94 -11.03 -4.33 17.06
CA LEU A 94 -12.01 -3.98 16.03
C LEU A 94 -12.41 -2.50 16.11
N GLU A 95 -12.72 -1.98 17.29
CA GLU A 95 -13.05 -0.57 17.51
C GLU A 95 -11.92 0.36 17.02
N ILE A 96 -10.66 0.00 17.32
CA ILE A 96 -9.47 0.76 16.84
C ILE A 96 -9.35 0.70 15.31
N ALA A 97 -9.56 -0.46 14.71
CA ALA A 97 -9.53 -0.61 13.25
C ALA A 97 -10.64 0.20 12.56
N GLN A 98 -11.86 0.17 13.12
CA GLN A 98 -13.00 0.97 12.63
C GLN A 98 -12.73 2.48 12.77
N LEU A 99 -12.10 2.92 13.86
CA LEU A 99 -11.70 4.30 14.06
C LEU A 99 -10.67 4.74 12.99
N ALA A 100 -9.67 3.90 12.69
CA ALA A 100 -8.68 4.18 11.67
C ALA A 100 -9.32 4.32 10.28
N LEU A 101 -10.23 3.41 9.92
CA LEU A 101 -10.98 3.48 8.67
C LEU A 101 -11.87 4.73 8.62
N GLY A 102 -12.59 5.02 9.68
CA GLY A 102 -13.43 6.21 9.80
C GLY A 102 -12.63 7.50 9.60
N HIS A 103 -11.44 7.58 10.21
CA HIS A 103 -10.54 8.72 10.03
C HIS A 103 -10.08 8.89 8.57
N MET A 104 -9.72 7.81 7.89
CA MET A 104 -9.33 7.84 6.47
C MET A 104 -10.49 8.31 5.57
N LEU A 105 -11.72 7.87 5.87
CA LEU A 105 -12.92 8.21 5.08
C LEU A 105 -13.58 9.53 5.53
N LYS A 106 -13.07 10.18 6.58
CA LYS A 106 -13.67 11.36 7.23
C LYS A 106 -15.10 11.09 7.73
N LEU A 107 -15.35 9.86 8.18
CA LEU A 107 -16.60 9.42 8.77
C LEU A 107 -16.42 9.22 10.27
N LYS A 108 -17.47 9.42 11.08
CA LYS A 108 -17.42 9.17 12.52
C LYS A 108 -17.28 7.68 12.84
N GLN A 109 -17.90 6.83 12.03
CA GLN A 109 -17.86 5.38 12.13
C GLN A 109 -17.97 4.79 10.72
N ALA A 110 -17.14 3.80 10.42
CA ALA A 110 -17.14 3.12 9.13
C ALA A 110 -17.13 1.61 9.37
N GLU A 111 -18.14 0.94 8.82
CA GLU A 111 -18.28 -0.51 8.88
C GLU A 111 -18.28 -1.08 7.47
N PRO A 112 -17.28 -1.93 7.12
CA PRO A 112 -17.27 -2.63 5.86
C PRO A 112 -18.46 -3.58 5.73
N ASN A 113 -19.10 -3.58 4.56
CA ASN A 113 -20.18 -4.51 4.24
C ASN A 113 -19.73 -5.68 3.34
N THR A 114 -18.49 -5.65 2.87
CA THR A 114 -17.90 -6.69 2.01
C THR A 114 -17.18 -7.72 2.88
N ARG A 115 -17.33 -9.00 2.53
CA ARG A 115 -16.56 -10.08 3.19
C ARG A 115 -15.22 -10.29 2.47
N LEU A 116 -14.28 -10.94 3.15
CA LEU A 116 -13.10 -11.47 2.47
C LEU A 116 -13.55 -12.47 1.41
N PHE A 117 -13.08 -12.28 0.19
CA PHE A 117 -13.45 -13.13 -0.96
C PHE A 117 -12.24 -13.96 -1.38
N ILE A 118 -12.52 -15.13 -1.91
CA ILE A 118 -11.51 -16.08 -2.40
C ILE A 118 -11.94 -16.50 -3.79
N ASN A 119 -11.06 -16.35 -4.76
CA ASN A 119 -11.27 -16.83 -6.13
C ASN A 119 -10.90 -18.33 -6.22
N GLU A 120 -11.41 -19.01 -7.25
CA GLU A 120 -11.11 -20.44 -7.46
C GLU A 120 -9.63 -20.70 -7.77
N GLY A 121 -8.92 -19.72 -8.33
CA GLY A 121 -7.51 -19.86 -8.67
C GLY A 121 -6.83 -18.51 -8.86
N MET A 122 -5.50 -18.53 -8.96
CA MET A 122 -4.70 -17.35 -9.26
C MET A 122 -4.75 -17.00 -10.75
N PRO A 123 -4.90 -15.73 -11.10
CA PRO A 123 -4.72 -15.27 -12.48
C PRO A 123 -3.25 -15.43 -12.91
N GLN A 124 -3.01 -15.47 -14.22
CA GLN A 124 -1.65 -15.61 -14.76
C GLN A 124 -0.77 -14.40 -14.41
N LEU A 125 0.50 -14.65 -14.13
CA LEU A 125 1.48 -13.61 -13.76
C LEU A 125 1.84 -12.68 -14.94
N THR A 126 2.04 -13.25 -16.13
CA THR A 126 2.58 -12.52 -17.30
C THR A 126 1.81 -11.25 -17.65
N PRO A 127 0.46 -11.25 -17.72
CA PRO A 127 -0.30 -10.03 -17.99
C PRO A 127 -0.04 -8.90 -16.97
N PHE A 128 0.05 -9.22 -15.69
CA PHE A 128 0.32 -8.22 -14.66
C PHE A 128 1.70 -7.57 -14.83
N VAL A 129 2.72 -8.33 -15.21
CA VAL A 129 4.06 -7.79 -15.48
C VAL A 129 4.01 -6.87 -16.68
N GLU A 130 3.45 -7.33 -17.80
CA GLU A 130 3.37 -6.55 -19.05
C GLU A 130 2.60 -5.25 -18.87
N GLU A 131 1.41 -5.32 -18.25
CA GLU A 131 0.57 -4.15 -17.99
C GLU A 131 1.25 -3.17 -17.04
N THR A 132 1.82 -3.65 -15.93
CA THR A 132 2.56 -2.78 -15.00
C THR A 132 3.68 -2.03 -15.71
N LEU A 133 4.49 -2.72 -16.51
CA LEU A 133 5.59 -2.08 -17.24
C LEU A 133 5.13 -1.10 -18.32
N ALA A 134 3.91 -1.27 -18.84
CA ALA A 134 3.32 -0.37 -19.84
C ALA A 134 2.69 0.88 -19.21
N VAL A 135 1.99 0.74 -18.07
CA VAL A 135 1.14 1.82 -17.55
C VAL A 135 1.63 2.46 -16.27
N HIS A 136 2.58 1.86 -15.54
CA HIS A 136 2.96 2.28 -14.20
C HIS A 136 3.42 3.74 -14.13
N PRO A 137 2.80 4.58 -13.29
CA PRO A 137 3.07 6.02 -13.25
C PRO A 137 4.52 6.36 -12.85
N GLY A 138 5.19 5.49 -12.10
CA GLY A 138 6.62 5.65 -11.77
C GLY A 138 7.53 5.63 -13.00
N LEU A 139 7.26 4.80 -14.01
CA LEU A 139 8.00 4.77 -15.27
C LEU A 139 7.68 6.00 -16.15
N LYS A 140 6.40 6.42 -16.16
CA LYS A 140 5.97 7.65 -16.86
C LYS A 140 6.59 8.90 -16.24
N LEU A 141 6.68 8.94 -14.90
CA LEU A 141 7.38 10.00 -14.18
C LEU A 141 8.86 10.10 -14.58
N LEU A 142 9.55 8.96 -14.66
CA LEU A 142 10.94 8.92 -15.08
C LEU A 142 11.10 9.29 -16.57
N ALA A 143 10.13 8.96 -17.42
CA ALA A 143 10.11 9.43 -18.81
C ALA A 143 10.00 10.97 -18.87
N ALA A 144 9.12 11.58 -18.09
CA ALA A 144 9.02 13.05 -17.98
C ALA A 144 10.31 13.69 -17.45
N LYS A 145 10.98 13.07 -16.47
CA LYS A 145 12.30 13.52 -16.00
C LYS A 145 13.39 13.41 -17.07
N LYS A 146 13.36 12.39 -17.91
CA LYS A 146 14.25 12.25 -19.05
C LYS A 146 14.03 13.37 -20.05
N GLU A 147 12.79 13.70 -20.37
CA GLU A 147 12.46 14.84 -21.24
C GLU A 147 12.97 16.17 -20.68
N GLN A 148 12.84 16.37 -19.35
CA GLN A 148 13.43 17.54 -18.68
C GLN A 148 14.96 17.59 -18.84
N ALA A 149 15.65 16.48 -18.60
CA ALA A 149 17.10 16.39 -18.75
C ALA A 149 17.55 16.67 -20.19
N GLN A 150 16.82 16.15 -21.18
CA GLN A 150 17.05 16.43 -22.59
C GLN A 150 16.78 17.90 -22.94
N GLY A 151 15.75 18.49 -22.36
CA GLY A 151 15.44 19.92 -22.46
C GLY A 151 16.58 20.77 -21.88
N MET A 152 17.15 20.37 -20.75
CA MET A 152 18.31 21.05 -20.14
C MET A 152 19.53 20.98 -21.05
N ILE A 153 19.83 19.83 -21.67
CA ILE A 153 20.93 19.69 -22.65
C ILE A 153 20.72 20.65 -23.82
N LYS A 154 19.49 20.73 -24.35
CA LYS A 154 19.14 21.68 -25.43
C LYS A 154 19.31 23.13 -24.98
N LEU A 155 18.89 23.45 -23.75
CA LEU A 155 19.03 24.79 -23.17
C LEU A 155 20.50 25.18 -23.04
N GLU A 156 21.33 24.32 -22.46
CA GLU A 156 22.76 24.59 -22.28
C GLU A 156 23.50 24.69 -23.64
N LYS A 157 23.18 23.85 -24.60
CA LYS A 157 23.68 23.96 -25.98
C LYS A 157 23.21 25.25 -26.69
N GLY A 158 21.96 25.70 -26.39
CA GLY A 158 21.43 26.93 -26.98
C GLY A 158 22.21 28.17 -26.58
N LYS A 159 22.90 28.17 -25.43
CA LYS A 159 23.75 29.27 -24.98
C LYS A 159 25.00 29.50 -25.86
N TYR A 160 25.29 28.57 -26.76
CA TYR A 160 26.34 28.74 -27.78
C TYR A 160 25.87 29.48 -29.06
N ALA A 161 24.54 29.58 -29.23
CA ALA A 161 23.97 30.27 -30.38
C ALA A 161 23.99 31.79 -30.18
N PRO A 162 24.13 32.59 -31.28
CA PRO A 162 23.97 34.03 -31.22
C PRO A 162 22.53 34.39 -30.74
N GLU A 163 22.44 35.35 -29.82
CA GLU A 163 21.17 35.94 -29.39
C GLU A 163 20.89 37.19 -30.23
N LEU A 164 19.73 37.19 -30.88
CA LEU A 164 19.19 38.35 -31.56
C LEU A 164 18.19 39.03 -30.63
N PHE A 165 18.40 40.30 -30.31
CA PHE A 165 17.51 41.07 -29.48
C PHE A 165 17.13 42.41 -30.14
N LEU A 166 15.87 42.79 -29.89
CA LEU A 166 15.35 44.09 -30.25
C LEU A 166 15.40 44.96 -28.99
N PHE A 167 15.90 46.16 -29.15
CA PHE A 167 15.90 47.13 -28.05
C PHE A 167 15.32 48.44 -28.50
N GLY A 168 14.60 49.12 -27.61
CA GLY A 168 14.08 50.45 -27.84
C GLY A 168 14.19 51.27 -26.57
N ASN A 169 14.56 52.52 -26.72
CA ASN A 169 14.58 53.50 -25.65
C ASN A 169 13.76 54.73 -26.07
N TYR A 170 12.99 55.28 -25.16
CA TYR A 170 12.24 56.50 -25.32
C TYR A 170 12.48 57.43 -24.11
N ASN A 171 12.97 58.66 -24.38
CA ASN A 171 13.26 59.61 -23.33
C ASN A 171 11.99 60.45 -23.04
N LEU A 172 11.47 60.32 -21.83
CA LEU A 172 10.27 61.07 -21.37
C LEU A 172 10.59 62.51 -20.90
N TYR A 173 11.84 62.78 -20.55
CA TYR A 173 12.31 64.11 -20.13
C TYR A 173 13.64 64.40 -20.77
N GLU A 174 13.75 65.57 -21.39
CA GLU A 174 15.00 66.10 -21.89
C GLU A 174 15.55 67.17 -20.91
N ASP A 175 16.80 67.04 -20.54
CA ASP A 175 17.57 68.05 -19.85
C ASP A 175 18.25 68.94 -20.90
N ASP A 176 18.21 70.26 -20.72
CA ASP A 176 18.79 71.23 -21.69
C ASP A 176 20.34 71.18 -21.73
N SER A 177 20.87 70.02 -22.20
CA SER A 177 22.29 69.84 -22.42
C SER A 177 22.64 69.90 -23.92
N ILE A 178 23.89 70.24 -24.27
CA ILE A 178 24.34 70.29 -25.67
C ILE A 178 24.27 68.91 -26.32
N VAL A 179 24.27 67.83 -25.55
CA VAL A 179 24.22 66.45 -25.99
C VAL A 179 22.78 66.01 -26.31
N SER A 180 21.79 66.56 -25.60
CA SER A 180 20.36 66.24 -25.83
C SER A 180 19.85 66.73 -27.17
N LYS A 181 20.42 67.82 -27.68
CA LYS A 181 20.02 68.39 -29.00
C LYS A 181 20.46 67.56 -30.21
N THR A 182 21.31 66.53 -29.98
CA THR A 182 21.86 65.68 -31.05
C THR A 182 21.42 64.25 -30.96
N THR A 183 20.69 63.85 -29.92
CA THR A 183 20.15 62.47 -29.74
C THR A 183 18.63 62.45 -30.02
N PRO A 184 18.11 61.55 -30.82
CA PRO A 184 16.65 61.44 -31.03
C PRO A 184 15.96 60.94 -29.74
N ASP A 185 14.76 61.49 -29.50
CA ASP A 185 13.92 61.12 -28.31
C ASP A 185 13.56 59.64 -28.27
N TRP A 186 13.72 58.93 -29.37
CA TRP A 186 13.50 57.52 -29.46
C TRP A 186 14.63 56.85 -30.25
N LEU A 187 14.98 55.65 -29.82
CA LEU A 187 15.94 54.78 -30.50
C LEU A 187 15.36 53.36 -30.54
N VAL A 188 15.28 52.78 -31.72
CA VAL A 188 14.97 51.37 -31.89
C VAL A 188 16.13 50.72 -32.66
N GLY A 189 16.61 49.59 -32.18
CA GLY A 189 17.71 48.90 -32.79
C GLY A 189 17.59 47.39 -32.66
N VAL A 190 18.35 46.68 -33.49
CA VAL A 190 18.52 45.24 -33.44
C VAL A 190 19.97 44.98 -33.09
N GLY A 191 20.17 44.18 -32.07
CA GLY A 191 21.49 43.75 -31.64
C GLY A 191 21.69 42.24 -31.74
N VAL A 192 22.92 41.83 -32.03
CA VAL A 192 23.34 40.44 -31.98
C VAL A 192 24.42 40.29 -30.91
N SER A 193 24.18 39.40 -29.95
CA SER A 193 25.16 39.10 -28.92
C SER A 193 25.58 37.65 -29.03
N MET A 194 26.88 37.39 -29.06
CA MET A 194 27.43 36.06 -29.04
C MET A 194 28.62 36.02 -28.08
N PRO A 195 28.47 35.37 -26.91
CA PRO A 195 29.57 35.25 -25.98
C PRO A 195 30.60 34.25 -26.50
N LEU A 196 31.80 34.72 -26.91
CA LEU A 196 32.87 33.88 -27.45
C LEU A 196 33.64 33.14 -26.35
N VAL A 197 33.85 33.77 -25.20
CA VAL A 197 34.50 33.20 -24.02
C VAL A 197 33.65 33.45 -22.78
N SER A 198 33.36 32.42 -22.01
CA SER A 198 32.59 32.53 -20.76
C SER A 198 33.40 31.94 -19.59
N ARG A 199 33.37 32.62 -18.46
CA ARG A 199 33.99 32.14 -17.24
C ARG A 199 33.28 30.93 -16.60
N ASP A 200 32.08 30.62 -17.03
CA ASP A 200 31.16 29.67 -16.38
C ASP A 200 31.32 28.23 -16.86
N GLY A 201 32.43 27.86 -17.52
CA GLY A 201 32.69 26.48 -17.90
C GLY A 201 31.54 25.82 -18.71
N ARG A 202 31.24 26.40 -19.90
CA ARG A 202 30.07 25.92 -20.71
C ARG A 202 30.13 24.47 -21.12
N SER A 203 31.32 23.90 -21.38
CA SER A 203 31.47 22.49 -21.70
C SER A 203 31.08 21.61 -20.52
N GLU A 204 31.45 22.05 -19.33
CA GLU A 204 31.18 21.40 -18.06
C GLU A 204 29.69 21.40 -17.73
N THR A 205 28.94 22.49 -18.01
CA THR A 205 27.49 22.54 -17.80
C THR A 205 26.75 21.63 -18.76
N VAL A 206 27.17 21.54 -20.02
CA VAL A 206 26.62 20.55 -20.99
C VAL A 206 26.93 19.11 -20.54
N GLN A 207 28.16 18.87 -20.06
CA GLN A 207 28.52 17.55 -19.56
C GLN A 207 27.76 17.17 -18.30
N ALA A 208 27.52 18.11 -17.38
CA ALA A 208 26.68 17.91 -16.22
C ALA A 208 25.22 17.55 -16.63
N ALA A 209 24.65 18.26 -17.60
CA ALA A 209 23.32 17.95 -18.11
C ALA A 209 23.24 16.56 -18.77
N LYS A 210 24.28 16.13 -19.51
CA LYS A 210 24.34 14.77 -20.05
C LYS A 210 24.47 13.71 -18.96
N SER A 211 25.24 13.99 -17.89
CA SER A 211 25.35 13.08 -16.74
C SER A 211 24.01 12.94 -16.02
N ALA A 212 23.24 14.01 -15.89
CA ALA A 212 21.88 13.97 -15.35
C ALA A 212 20.92 13.11 -16.21
N GLU A 213 21.00 13.21 -17.54
CA GLU A 213 20.22 12.33 -18.44
C GLU A 213 20.62 10.87 -18.26
N LEU A 214 21.91 10.57 -18.19
CA LEU A 214 22.42 9.20 -17.96
C LEU A 214 21.91 8.66 -16.62
N GLN A 215 21.93 9.47 -15.56
CA GLN A 215 21.39 9.10 -14.25
C GLN A 215 19.91 8.71 -14.33
N VAL A 216 19.09 9.48 -15.05
CA VAL A 216 17.66 9.18 -15.23
C VAL A 216 17.46 7.89 -16.03
N ASN A 217 18.25 7.67 -17.08
CA ASN A 217 18.18 6.43 -17.86
C ASN A 217 18.50 5.19 -17.02
N LEU A 218 19.55 5.25 -16.19
CA LEU A 218 19.92 4.17 -15.29
C LEU A 218 18.86 3.94 -14.21
N LEU A 219 18.28 5.02 -13.67
CA LEU A 219 17.18 4.93 -12.70
C LEU A 219 15.93 4.32 -13.34
N GLN A 220 15.63 4.65 -14.60
CA GLN A 220 14.50 4.05 -15.32
C GLN A 220 14.69 2.54 -15.52
N ALA A 221 15.90 2.11 -15.93
CA ALA A 221 16.23 0.70 -16.07
C ALA A 221 16.11 -0.05 -14.74
N LYS A 222 16.66 0.53 -13.66
CA LYS A 222 16.54 -0.04 -12.33
C LYS A 222 15.08 -0.12 -11.85
N THR A 223 14.30 0.94 -12.02
CA THR A 223 12.88 0.96 -11.61
C THR A 223 12.08 -0.10 -12.37
N ARG A 224 12.40 -0.35 -13.63
CA ARG A 224 11.77 -1.42 -14.42
C ARG A 224 12.01 -2.79 -13.78
N GLN A 225 13.26 -3.10 -13.44
CA GLN A 225 13.61 -4.35 -12.76
C GLN A 225 12.96 -4.46 -11.37
N ASP A 226 12.96 -3.37 -10.61
CA ASP A 226 12.33 -3.32 -9.28
C ASP A 226 10.82 -3.57 -9.37
N LEU A 227 10.14 -3.06 -10.41
CA LEU A 227 8.71 -3.28 -10.64
C LEU A 227 8.42 -4.72 -11.08
N GLU A 228 9.23 -5.32 -11.96
CA GLU A 228 9.11 -6.73 -12.33
C GLU A 228 9.18 -7.63 -11.08
N LEU A 229 10.20 -7.40 -10.24
CA LEU A 229 10.35 -8.13 -8.98
C LEU A 229 9.18 -7.89 -8.03
N LEU A 230 8.70 -6.65 -7.91
CA LEU A 230 7.59 -6.29 -7.04
C LEU A 230 6.30 -7.01 -7.44
N VAL A 231 5.97 -7.03 -8.74
CA VAL A 231 4.79 -7.72 -9.27
C VAL A 231 4.89 -9.23 -9.02
N GLU A 232 6.04 -9.84 -9.35
CA GLU A 232 6.25 -11.26 -9.13
C GLU A 232 6.15 -11.62 -7.64
N LYS A 233 6.79 -10.85 -6.76
CA LYS A 233 6.70 -11.04 -5.31
C LYS A 233 5.26 -10.94 -4.83
N THR A 234 4.53 -9.89 -5.22
CA THR A 234 3.15 -9.67 -4.79
C THR A 234 2.22 -10.76 -5.31
N TRP A 235 2.45 -11.25 -6.53
CA TRP A 235 1.72 -12.39 -7.09
C TRP A 235 1.96 -13.67 -6.28
N ARG A 236 3.21 -13.94 -5.90
CA ARG A 236 3.56 -15.10 -5.05
C ARG A 236 2.94 -14.99 -3.66
N GLU A 237 2.92 -13.80 -3.08
CA GLU A 237 2.25 -13.54 -1.79
C GLU A 237 0.73 -13.81 -1.87
N ALA A 238 0.08 -13.42 -2.97
CA ALA A 238 -1.33 -13.75 -3.20
C ALA A 238 -1.54 -15.26 -3.38
N ALA A 239 -0.70 -15.92 -4.19
CA ALA A 239 -0.76 -17.37 -4.40
C ALA A 239 -0.58 -18.14 -3.09
N GLN A 240 0.39 -17.74 -2.26
CA GLN A 240 0.63 -18.34 -0.95
C GLN A 240 -0.60 -18.18 -0.04
N GLY A 241 -1.20 -16.98 0.02
CA GLY A 241 -2.41 -16.75 0.82
C GLY A 241 -3.59 -17.63 0.38
N LEU A 242 -3.76 -17.82 -0.94
CA LEU A 242 -4.79 -18.68 -1.51
C LEU A 242 -4.55 -20.16 -1.16
N GLU A 243 -3.32 -20.65 -1.34
CA GLU A 243 -2.94 -22.02 -1.03
C GLU A 243 -3.10 -22.34 0.47
N GLU A 244 -2.65 -21.42 1.34
CA GLU A 244 -2.79 -21.58 2.79
C GLU A 244 -4.26 -21.59 3.21
N TYR A 245 -5.11 -20.72 2.64
CA TYR A 245 -6.54 -20.70 2.91
C TYR A 245 -7.22 -22.04 2.57
N HIS A 246 -6.87 -22.64 1.43
CA HIS A 246 -7.42 -23.92 1.02
C HIS A 246 -6.89 -25.06 1.86
N ALA A 247 -5.59 -25.10 2.16
CA ALA A 247 -4.96 -26.11 3.01
C ALA A 247 -5.56 -26.14 4.43
N LEU A 248 -5.85 -24.96 4.99
CA LEU A 248 -6.46 -24.85 6.32
C LEU A 248 -7.94 -25.26 6.36
N SER A 249 -8.60 -25.46 5.24
CA SER A 249 -10.00 -25.88 5.21
C SER A 249 -10.20 -27.28 5.81
N SER A 250 -9.39 -28.25 5.41
CA SER A 250 -9.42 -29.60 5.97
C SER A 250 -8.99 -29.62 7.43
N THR A 251 -7.96 -28.85 7.78
CA THR A 251 -7.47 -28.72 9.16
C THR A 251 -8.56 -28.13 10.07
N GLN A 252 -9.32 -27.17 9.59
CA GLN A 252 -10.44 -26.60 10.34
C GLN A 252 -11.53 -27.64 10.60
N ALA A 253 -11.92 -28.41 9.58
CA ALA A 253 -12.92 -29.46 9.74
C ALA A 253 -12.49 -30.52 10.76
N LEU A 254 -11.20 -30.92 10.72
CA LEU A 254 -10.64 -31.84 11.70
C LEU A 254 -10.61 -31.25 13.12
N ALA A 255 -10.27 -29.97 13.26
CA ALA A 255 -10.27 -29.30 14.56
C ALA A 255 -11.70 -29.16 15.14
N GLU A 256 -12.69 -28.88 14.31
CA GLU A 256 -14.10 -28.83 14.73
C GLU A 256 -14.58 -30.21 15.23
N GLU A 257 -14.25 -31.27 14.50
CA GLU A 257 -14.58 -32.62 14.91
C GLU A 257 -13.84 -33.05 16.19
N ASN A 258 -12.56 -32.66 16.34
CA ASN A 258 -11.80 -32.92 17.58
C ASN A 258 -12.46 -32.25 18.79
N VAL A 259 -12.89 -30.98 18.68
CA VAL A 259 -13.64 -30.31 19.75
C VAL A 259 -14.90 -31.10 20.11
N ARG A 260 -15.67 -31.51 19.11
CA ARG A 260 -16.90 -32.29 19.32
C ARG A 260 -16.66 -33.61 20.04
N LEU A 261 -15.62 -34.34 19.63
CA LEU A 261 -15.26 -35.61 20.24
C LEU A 261 -14.72 -35.48 21.65
N ARG A 262 -13.87 -34.46 21.93
CA ARG A 262 -13.33 -34.20 23.27
C ARG A 262 -14.42 -33.78 24.25
N ASP A 263 -15.35 -32.93 23.82
CA ASP A 263 -16.46 -32.51 24.69
C ASP A 263 -17.39 -33.72 25.03
N LYS A 264 -17.66 -34.58 24.05
CA LYS A 264 -18.41 -35.83 24.29
C LYS A 264 -17.68 -36.80 25.23
N ALA A 265 -16.36 -36.98 25.02
CA ALA A 265 -15.53 -37.84 25.88
C ALA A 265 -15.46 -37.31 27.30
N PHE A 266 -15.37 -35.97 27.49
CA PHE A 266 -15.39 -35.33 28.79
C PHE A 266 -16.70 -35.65 29.55
N GLY A 267 -17.84 -35.57 28.86
CA GLY A 267 -19.14 -35.93 29.46
C GLY A 267 -19.27 -37.38 29.89
N GLN A 268 -18.42 -38.26 29.37
CA GLN A 268 -18.32 -39.72 29.73
C GLN A 268 -17.19 -40.00 30.73
N GLY A 269 -16.46 -39.00 31.20
CA GLY A 269 -15.32 -39.15 32.08
C GLY A 269 -14.06 -39.72 31.40
N LEU A 270 -14.02 -39.75 30.06
CA LEU A 270 -12.92 -40.35 29.25
C LEU A 270 -11.90 -39.29 28.76
N SER A 271 -12.13 -38.02 29.06
CA SER A 271 -11.25 -36.90 28.69
C SER A 271 -11.22 -35.89 29.84
N THR A 272 -10.15 -35.11 29.91
CA THR A 272 -9.98 -34.04 30.91
C THR A 272 -10.55 -32.71 30.40
N SER A 273 -10.79 -31.76 31.32
CA SER A 273 -11.11 -30.40 30.97
C SER A 273 -10.01 -29.75 30.13
N LEU A 274 -8.75 -30.08 30.38
CA LEU A 274 -7.60 -29.58 29.63
C LEU A 274 -7.67 -30.01 28.16
N ASP A 275 -8.03 -31.28 27.89
CA ASP A 275 -8.17 -31.78 26.52
C ASP A 275 -9.22 -30.99 25.69
N VAL A 276 -10.35 -30.62 26.33
CA VAL A 276 -11.39 -29.80 25.68
C VAL A 276 -10.89 -28.39 25.42
N VAL A 277 -10.21 -27.77 26.41
CA VAL A 277 -9.64 -26.41 26.29
C VAL A 277 -8.57 -26.36 25.20
N ASP A 278 -7.71 -27.34 25.11
CA ASP A 278 -6.67 -27.44 24.08
C ASP A 278 -7.30 -27.59 22.70
N ALA A 279 -8.31 -28.43 22.52
CA ALA A 279 -9.03 -28.58 21.27
C ALA A 279 -9.71 -27.27 20.84
N GLN A 280 -10.36 -26.55 21.76
CA GLN A 280 -10.96 -25.23 21.50
C GLN A 280 -9.90 -24.19 21.11
N SER A 281 -8.75 -24.19 21.77
CA SER A 281 -7.64 -23.28 21.48
C SER A 281 -7.05 -23.57 20.09
N GLN A 282 -6.90 -24.83 19.73
CA GLN A 282 -6.45 -25.26 18.40
C GLN A 282 -7.42 -24.82 17.31
N LEU A 283 -8.73 -25.01 17.51
CA LEU A 283 -9.76 -24.56 16.57
C LEU A 283 -9.72 -23.03 16.38
N ALA A 284 -9.58 -22.26 17.48
CA ALA A 284 -9.42 -20.81 17.42
C ALA A 284 -8.21 -20.40 16.59
N GLY A 285 -7.07 -21.08 16.77
CA GLY A 285 -5.84 -20.87 16.02
C GLY A 285 -6.06 -21.07 14.52
N VAL A 286 -6.61 -22.22 14.13
CA VAL A 286 -6.87 -22.55 12.72
C VAL A 286 -7.84 -21.57 12.06
N LYS A 287 -8.96 -21.23 12.72
CA LYS A 287 -9.92 -20.25 12.18
C LYS A 287 -9.28 -18.88 11.99
N THR A 288 -8.45 -18.44 12.93
CA THR A 288 -7.75 -17.15 12.84
C THR A 288 -6.71 -17.15 11.72
N GLN A 289 -5.92 -18.22 11.60
CA GLN A 289 -4.94 -18.38 10.52
C GLN A 289 -5.62 -18.38 9.14
N ARG A 290 -6.73 -19.09 9.00
CA ARG A 290 -7.48 -19.14 7.74
C ARG A 290 -8.04 -17.77 7.35
N ALA A 291 -8.55 -17.00 8.31
CA ALA A 291 -8.98 -15.63 8.08
C ALA A 291 -7.81 -14.70 7.68
N ALA A 292 -6.64 -14.87 8.32
CA ALA A 292 -5.44 -14.13 7.97
C ALA A 292 -4.92 -14.47 6.57
N ALA A 293 -4.96 -15.74 6.16
CA ALA A 293 -4.61 -16.18 4.81
C ALA A 293 -5.54 -15.58 3.74
N ALA A 294 -6.86 -15.55 4.00
CA ALA A 294 -7.83 -14.88 3.15
C ALA A 294 -7.55 -13.37 3.03
N TYR A 295 -7.25 -12.71 4.13
CA TYR A 295 -6.87 -11.29 4.13
C TYR A 295 -5.61 -11.06 3.31
N GLN A 296 -4.56 -11.87 3.50
CA GLN A 296 -3.31 -11.76 2.74
C GLN A 296 -3.54 -11.90 1.24
N TYR A 297 -4.36 -12.85 0.83
CA TYR A 297 -4.76 -13.02 -0.57
C TYR A 297 -5.43 -11.78 -1.13
N VAL A 298 -6.45 -11.26 -0.44
CA VAL A 298 -7.24 -10.11 -0.90
C VAL A 298 -6.40 -8.85 -1.03
N ILE A 299 -5.55 -8.54 -0.04
CA ILE A 299 -4.71 -7.32 -0.10
C ILE A 299 -3.61 -7.44 -1.15
N SER A 300 -3.01 -8.62 -1.33
CA SER A 300 -2.01 -8.83 -2.38
C SER A 300 -2.62 -8.75 -3.77
N LEU A 301 -3.84 -9.29 -3.96
CA LEU A 301 -4.57 -9.16 -5.22
C LEU A 301 -4.95 -7.69 -5.51
N ALA A 302 -5.46 -6.96 -4.52
CA ALA A 302 -5.75 -5.53 -4.66
C ALA A 302 -4.51 -4.72 -5.05
N ARG A 303 -3.35 -5.06 -4.47
CA ARG A 303 -2.08 -4.43 -4.82
C ARG A 303 -1.65 -4.77 -6.25
N LEU A 304 -1.80 -6.01 -6.71
CA LEU A 304 -1.53 -6.40 -8.10
C LEU A 304 -2.37 -5.61 -9.09
N LEU A 305 -3.68 -5.49 -8.83
CA LEU A 305 -4.59 -4.69 -9.66
C LEU A 305 -4.18 -3.22 -9.68
N ALA A 306 -3.83 -2.65 -8.54
CA ALA A 306 -3.34 -1.26 -8.47
C ALA A 306 -2.03 -1.06 -9.27
N LEU A 307 -1.08 -2.01 -9.22
CA LEU A 307 0.17 -1.94 -9.96
C LEU A 307 -0.04 -2.03 -11.48
N SER A 308 -0.98 -2.87 -11.93
CA SER A 308 -1.33 -3.04 -13.35
C SER A 308 -2.27 -1.94 -13.88
N GLY A 309 -2.78 -1.05 -13.00
CA GLY A 309 -3.68 0.04 -13.39
C GLY A 309 -5.12 -0.40 -13.67
N GLN A 310 -5.53 -1.53 -13.11
CA GLN A 310 -6.88 -2.09 -13.18
C GLN A 310 -7.76 -1.65 -12.01
#